data_0deaf79078b1839be8ae53ec724a3ee9
#
_entry.id   0deaf79078b1839be8ae53ec724a3ee9
#
_cell.length_a   1.000
_cell.length_b   1.000
_cell.length_c   1.000
_cell.angle_alpha   90.00
_cell.angle_beta   90.00
_cell.angle_gamma   90.00
#
_symmetry.space_group_name_H-M   'P 1'
#
loop_
_entity.id
_entity.type
_entity.pdbx_description
1 polymer ?
#
loop_
_entity_poly.entity_id
_entity_poly.type
_entity_poly.pdbx_seq_one_letter_code
_entity_poly.pdbx_strand_id
1 'polypeptide(L)'
;MGEQKKVGHAQHLKAVNHPIRREMLRFVNAINQISEKELIDKLKRDEILSDEHVFKYNMDFLIQAQCVEKIQNENKTYYKILPGGKVIENF
;
A
#
# COMPACT_ATOMS: atom_id res chain seq x y z
N MET A 1 -13.27 -23.96 -2.98
CA MET A 1 -12.67 -23.73 -3.32
C MET A 1 -12.22 -22.74 -3.04
N GLY A 2 -12.04 -22.44 -2.61
CA GLY A 2 -11.49 -21.51 -2.22
C GLY A 2 -11.10 -20.75 -3.20
N GLU A 3 -11.68 -20.16 -3.68
CA GLU A 3 -11.20 -19.54 -4.61
C GLU A 3 -10.50 -18.46 -4.27
N GLN A 4 -9.42 -18.20 -4.75
CA GLN A 4 -8.71 -17.09 -4.63
C GLN A 4 -9.33 -16.02 -5.32
N LYS A 5 -9.63 -14.89 -4.73
CA LYS A 5 -10.08 -13.79 -5.42
C LYS A 5 -9.06 -13.32 -6.32
N LYS A 6 -9.31 -13.27 -7.57
CA LYS A 6 -8.40 -12.70 -8.52
C LYS A 6 -8.69 -11.23 -8.64
N VAL A 7 -7.67 -10.42 -8.59
CA VAL A 7 -7.80 -8.98 -8.77
C VAL A 7 -7.91 -8.68 -10.24
N GLY A 8 -8.97 -8.03 -10.65
CA GLY A 8 -9.15 -7.68 -12.05
C GLY A 8 -8.16 -6.62 -12.50
N HIS A 9 -7.88 -6.60 -13.79
CA HIS A 9 -6.94 -5.63 -14.36
C HIS A 9 -7.39 -4.20 -14.06
N ALA A 10 -8.67 -3.92 -14.21
CA ALA A 10 -9.19 -2.57 -13.97
C ALA A 10 -9.04 -2.18 -12.50
N GLN A 11 -9.28 -3.12 -11.59
CA GLN A 11 -9.14 -2.84 -10.17
C GLN A 11 -7.68 -2.56 -9.82
N HIS A 12 -6.76 -3.31 -10.39
CA HIS A 12 -5.35 -3.13 -10.15
C HIS A 12 -4.90 -1.75 -10.66
N LEU A 13 -5.30 -1.39 -11.88
CA LEU A 13 -4.94 -0.09 -12.44
C LEU A 13 -5.51 1.04 -11.60
N LYS A 14 -6.73 0.89 -11.12
CA LYS A 14 -7.35 1.91 -10.30
C LYS A 14 -6.56 2.10 -9.02
N ALA A 15 -6.07 1.02 -8.45
CA ALA A 15 -5.31 1.10 -7.21
C ALA A 15 -3.97 1.80 -7.42
N VAL A 16 -3.26 1.47 -8.49
CA VAL A 16 -1.90 2.00 -8.68
C VAL A 16 -1.85 3.35 -9.39
N ASN A 17 -2.96 3.80 -10.00
CA ASN A 17 -2.98 5.06 -10.73
C ASN A 17 -3.46 6.23 -9.92
N HIS A 18 -3.20 6.24 -8.64
CA HIS A 18 -3.57 7.35 -7.78
C HIS A 18 -2.30 7.94 -7.18
N PRO A 19 -2.12 9.25 -7.22
CA PRO A 19 -0.85 9.85 -6.77
C PRO A 19 -0.46 9.47 -5.36
N ILE A 20 -1.40 9.50 -4.42
CA ILE A 20 -1.10 9.15 -3.03
C ILE A 20 -0.72 7.68 -2.93
N ARG A 21 -1.48 6.81 -3.60
CA ARG A 21 -1.20 5.38 -3.53
C ARG A 21 0.13 5.02 -4.17
N ARG A 22 0.52 5.74 -5.22
CA ARG A 22 1.82 5.51 -5.83
C ARG A 22 2.95 5.85 -4.87
N GLU A 23 2.81 6.96 -4.12
CA GLU A 23 3.83 7.32 -3.15
C GLU A 23 3.88 6.32 -1.99
N MET A 24 2.72 5.84 -1.55
CA MET A 24 2.69 4.84 -0.51
C MET A 24 3.42 3.58 -0.97
N LEU A 25 3.17 3.14 -2.22
CA LEU A 25 3.84 1.97 -2.75
C LEU A 25 5.35 2.18 -2.86
N ARG A 26 5.78 3.39 -3.21
CA ARG A 26 7.20 3.66 -3.30
C ARG A 26 7.88 3.49 -1.96
N PHE A 27 7.29 4.01 -0.90
CA PHE A 27 7.88 3.90 0.42
C PHE A 27 7.89 2.44 0.90
N VAL A 28 6.82 1.71 0.67
CA VAL A 28 6.77 0.31 1.08
C VAL A 28 7.78 -0.51 0.27
N ASN A 29 7.86 -0.26 -1.03
CA ASN A 29 8.77 -0.99 -1.89
C ASN A 29 10.23 -0.72 -1.56
N ALA A 30 10.56 0.50 -1.18
CA ALA A 30 11.93 0.88 -0.89
C ALA A 30 12.47 0.15 0.33
N ILE A 31 11.60 -0.12 1.32
CA ILE A 31 12.03 -0.77 2.56
C ILE A 31 11.64 -2.24 2.56
N ASN A 32 10.71 -2.62 1.68
CA ASN A 32 10.16 -3.96 1.54
C ASN A 32 9.17 -4.31 2.64
N GLN A 33 9.44 -3.99 3.88
CA GLN A 33 8.49 -4.15 4.99
C GLN A 33 8.67 -2.96 5.91
N ILE A 34 7.61 -2.20 6.14
CA ILE A 34 7.70 -0.96 6.90
C ILE A 34 6.57 -0.93 7.92
N SER A 35 6.83 -0.39 9.11
CA SER A 35 5.78 -0.28 10.12
C SER A 35 4.79 0.80 9.72
N GLU A 36 3.57 0.66 10.18
CA GLU A 36 2.51 1.63 9.88
C GLU A 36 2.90 3.01 10.38
N LYS A 37 3.45 3.08 11.59
CA LYS A 37 3.82 4.36 12.16
C LYS A 37 4.90 5.04 11.33
N GLU A 38 5.89 4.30 10.91
CA GLU A 38 6.98 4.85 10.12
C GLU A 38 6.48 5.31 8.77
N LEU A 39 5.60 4.53 8.16
CA LEU A 39 5.05 4.89 6.86
C LEU A 39 4.22 6.17 6.96
N ILE A 40 3.35 6.27 7.95
CA ILE A 40 2.53 7.46 8.12
C ILE A 40 3.41 8.68 8.40
N ASP A 41 4.43 8.52 9.24
CA ASP A 41 5.32 9.63 9.56
C ASP A 41 6.04 10.13 8.31
N LYS A 42 6.50 9.23 7.46
CA LYS A 42 7.19 9.62 6.24
C LYS A 42 6.24 10.34 5.27
N LEU A 43 5.02 9.85 5.15
CA LEU A 43 4.05 10.46 4.26
C LEU A 43 3.65 11.85 4.73
N LYS A 44 3.54 12.04 6.03
CA LYS A 44 3.21 13.35 6.59
C LYS A 44 4.38 14.31 6.42
N ARG A 45 5.59 13.81 6.63
CA ARG A 45 6.77 14.65 6.50
C ARG A 45 6.92 15.20 5.08
N ASP A 46 6.60 14.37 4.09
CA ASP A 46 6.71 14.78 2.69
C ASP A 46 5.44 15.45 2.20
N GLU A 47 4.51 15.74 3.13
CA GLU A 47 3.28 16.44 2.79
C GLU A 47 2.42 15.71 1.77
N ILE A 48 2.55 14.40 1.70
CA ILE A 48 1.73 13.58 0.82
C ILE A 48 0.42 13.28 1.49
N LEU A 49 0.45 13.17 2.83
CA LEU A 49 -0.70 12.77 3.60
C LEU A 49 -0.96 13.80 4.68
N SER A 50 -2.19 14.28 4.77
CA SER A 50 -2.52 15.24 5.81
C SER A 50 -3.39 14.63 6.91
N ASP A 51 -3.96 13.44 6.68
CA ASP A 51 -4.96 12.89 7.55
C ASP A 51 -4.88 11.39 7.55
N GLU A 52 -5.00 10.75 8.70
CA GLU A 52 -4.92 9.30 8.80
C GLU A 52 -6.09 8.59 8.16
N HIS A 53 -7.24 9.26 8.02
CA HIS A 53 -8.36 8.65 7.31
C HIS A 53 -8.01 8.46 5.83
N VAL A 54 -7.27 9.40 5.27
CA VAL A 54 -6.82 9.30 3.88
C VAL A 54 -5.87 8.12 3.75
N PHE A 55 -5.01 7.92 4.76
CA PHE A 55 -4.09 6.80 4.75
C PHE A 55 -4.86 5.48 4.76
N LYS A 56 -5.80 5.32 5.66
CA LYS A 56 -6.53 4.07 5.78
C LYS A 56 -7.31 3.76 4.53
N TYR A 57 -7.98 4.75 3.97
CA TYR A 57 -8.76 4.56 2.76
C TYR A 57 -7.89 4.07 1.61
N ASN A 58 -6.75 4.72 1.41
CA ASN A 58 -5.87 4.37 0.31
C ASN A 58 -5.12 3.06 0.55
N MET A 59 -4.74 2.80 1.80
CA MET A 59 -4.06 1.54 2.11
C MET A 59 -5.02 0.35 1.92
N ASP A 60 -6.29 0.50 2.30
CA ASP A 60 -7.26 -0.57 2.08
C ASP A 60 -7.40 -0.88 0.60
N PHE A 61 -7.36 0.14 -0.24
CA PHE A 61 -7.42 -0.05 -1.67
C PHE A 61 -6.24 -0.89 -2.16
N LEU A 62 -5.04 -0.58 -1.65
CA LEU A 62 -3.83 -1.30 -2.04
C LEU A 62 -3.84 -2.74 -1.53
N ILE A 63 -4.36 -2.96 -0.35
CA ILE A 63 -4.45 -4.30 0.21
C ILE A 63 -5.43 -5.14 -0.60
N GLN A 64 -6.60 -4.58 -0.92
CA GLN A 64 -7.59 -5.31 -1.68
C GLN A 64 -7.15 -5.58 -3.10
N ALA A 65 -6.30 -4.74 -3.66
CA ALA A 65 -5.76 -4.95 -4.99
C ALA A 65 -4.52 -5.84 -4.97
N GLN A 66 -4.17 -6.37 -3.80
CA GLN A 66 -3.02 -7.27 -3.62
C GLN A 66 -1.70 -6.64 -4.02
N CYS A 67 -1.59 -5.34 -3.75
CA CYS A 67 -0.33 -4.63 -3.96
C CYS A 67 0.50 -4.62 -2.69
N VAL A 68 -0.14 -4.72 -1.53
CA VAL A 68 0.51 -4.65 -0.23
C VAL A 68 -0.14 -5.68 0.69
N GLU A 69 0.65 -6.26 1.57
CA GLU A 69 0.15 -7.19 2.58
C GLU A 69 0.27 -6.53 3.94
N LYS A 70 -0.79 -6.63 4.75
CA LYS A 70 -0.77 -6.10 6.10
C LYS A 70 -0.37 -7.22 7.05
N ILE A 71 0.63 -6.98 7.87
CA ILE A 71 1.13 -7.95 8.82
C ILE A 71 0.98 -7.39 10.21
N GLN A 72 0.35 -8.15 11.10
CA GLN A 72 0.23 -7.73 12.47
C GLN A 72 1.07 -8.63 13.35
N ASN A 73 1.92 -8.04 14.19
CA ASN A 73 2.80 -8.79 15.03
C ASN A 73 2.75 -8.15 16.40
N GLU A 74 2.19 -8.84 17.36
CA GLU A 74 1.98 -8.32 18.70
C GLU A 74 1.12 -7.07 18.60
N ASN A 75 1.57 -5.92 18.97
CA ASN A 75 0.77 -4.73 18.91
C ASN A 75 1.20 -3.81 17.78
N LYS A 76 1.96 -4.33 16.83
CA LYS A 76 2.46 -3.51 15.75
C LYS A 76 1.94 -3.96 14.41
N THR A 77 1.72 -3.01 13.53
CA THR A 77 1.24 -3.28 12.17
C THR A 77 2.36 -2.93 11.20
N TYR A 78 2.58 -3.81 10.25
CA TYR A 78 3.58 -3.60 9.21
C TYR A 78 2.94 -3.82 7.85
N TYR A 79 3.53 -3.24 6.83
CA TYR A 79 3.07 -3.43 5.45
C TYR A 79 4.24 -3.93 4.62
N LYS A 80 3.97 -4.92 3.80
CA LYS A 80 4.99 -5.54 2.96
C LYS A 80 4.54 -5.45 1.51
N ILE A 81 5.48 -5.16 0.61
CA ILE A 81 5.17 -5.07 -0.80
C ILE A 81 4.90 -6.45 -1.37
N LEU A 82 3.90 -6.54 -2.21
CA LEU A 82 3.59 -7.76 -2.96
C LEU A 82 3.94 -7.56 -4.43
N PRO A 83 4.04 -8.61 -5.22
CA PRO A 83 4.42 -8.46 -6.62
C PRO A 83 3.53 -7.47 -7.38
N GLY A 84 2.22 -7.43 -7.04
CA GLY A 84 1.32 -6.49 -7.70
C GLY A 84 1.65 -5.04 -7.42
N GLY A 85 2.30 -4.75 -6.29
CA GLY A 85 2.69 -3.39 -5.96
C GLY A 85 4.01 -2.98 -6.56
N LYS A 86 4.81 -3.95 -7.01
CA LYS A 86 6.12 -3.63 -7.55
C LYS A 86 6.06 -3.10 -8.97
N VAL A 87 4.89 -3.15 -9.59
CA VAL A 87 4.77 -2.67 -10.96
C VAL A 87 5.03 -1.18 -11.07
N ILE A 88 4.97 -0.44 -9.96
CA ILE A 88 5.24 0.98 -10.02
C ILE A 88 6.66 1.28 -10.43
N GLU A 89 7.55 0.31 -10.32
CA GLU A 89 8.93 0.54 -10.73
C GLU A 89 9.04 0.71 -12.23
N ASN A 90 8.02 0.34 -12.97
CA ASN A 90 8.03 0.46 -14.41
C ASN A 90 7.25 1.67 -14.91
N PHE A 91 6.80 2.51 -14.02
CA PHE A 91 6.06 3.70 -14.43
C PHE A 91 6.95 4.91 -14.63
#